data_70af7278aacbd6df8075995e6a4157a3
#
_entry.id   70af7278aacbd6df8075995e6a4157a3
#
_cell.length_a   1.000
_cell.length_b   1.000
_cell.length_c   1.000
_cell.angle_alpha   90.00
_cell.angle_beta   90.00
_cell.angle_gamma   90.00
#
_symmetry.space_group_name_H-M   'P 1'
#
loop_
_entity.id
_entity.type
_entity.pdbx_description
1 polymer ?
#
loop_
_entity_poly.entity_id
_entity_poly.type
_entity_poly.pdbx_seq_one_letter_code
_entity_poly.pdbx_strand_id
1 'polypeptide(L)'
;MYSEKFSAQVRDVIEQARSANEDVQVIVRFQSAASQRSIARLAVGAGAIKVNQDFRLIPATAVTLKPSALDELTDAEDVAEIWLDEVVHILLDVSTPHIRAPQVWEQMHNDGEGVTICVVDTGIDATHPDFAGRVGLTADFSGKGSAADGNGHGTHVASTAAGTGAASGGKYVGVAPGATIMAAKALADNGSGRMSNVMAGLEWAAQNGADVLNLSLGSRGNSDGSDALSSMCNAIVDMGKIMVVAAGNSGPRQSTIGSPGAAEKVITVGASNDQDSVARFSSRGPTADGRVKPDLVAPGSKIVAARASGTSVGQVVDEYYTTASGTSMAAPHVAGLVALMLRADSGLGPMDIKKMLMATSVDINISENEQTEGDKFIMGDGRVDALTAVQYAQSGQQPPPHKPSLPVPSPPSPGPSPPIGCMAAPFRFLKLDRFLPME
;
A
#
# COMPACT_ATOMS: atom_id res chain seq x y z
N MET A 1 21.28 26.56 1.83
CA MET A 1 19.87 26.78 1.42
C MET A 1 19.43 25.46 0.79
N TYR A 2 18.53 24.70 1.42
CA TYR A 2 18.13 23.39 0.87
C TYR A 2 17.31 23.59 -0.39
N SER A 3 17.65 22.87 -1.45
CA SER A 3 16.99 22.91 -2.75
C SER A 3 15.52 22.45 -2.64
N GLU A 4 14.67 22.92 -3.55
CA GLU A 4 13.27 22.50 -3.70
C GLU A 4 13.10 21.00 -4.03
N LYS A 5 14.21 20.30 -4.30
CA LYS A 5 14.29 18.87 -4.62
C LYS A 5 14.01 17.94 -3.44
N PHE A 6 13.90 18.47 -2.21
CA PHE A 6 13.60 17.70 -1.00
C PHE A 6 12.24 18.05 -0.42
N SER A 7 11.49 17.04 0.00
CA SER A 7 10.36 17.23 0.93
C SER A 7 10.87 17.67 2.32
N ALA A 8 10.01 18.28 3.14
CA ALA A 8 10.37 18.68 4.51
C ALA A 8 10.87 17.48 5.33
N GLN A 9 10.21 16.33 5.19
CA GLN A 9 10.51 15.08 5.89
C GLN A 9 11.91 14.53 5.57
N VAL A 10 12.34 14.65 4.30
CA VAL A 10 13.68 14.26 3.87
C VAL A 10 14.76 15.11 4.55
N ARG A 11 14.51 16.41 4.72
CA ARG A 11 15.47 17.35 5.34
C ARG A 11 15.79 16.99 6.78
N ASP A 12 14.76 16.71 7.58
CA ASP A 12 14.93 16.38 9.00
C ASP A 12 15.76 15.10 9.19
N VAL A 13 15.49 14.06 8.39
CA VAL A 13 16.24 12.79 8.44
C VAL A 13 17.70 12.99 8.01
N ILE A 14 17.95 13.80 7.00
CA ILE A 14 19.32 14.11 6.54
C ILE A 14 20.11 14.84 7.62
N GLU A 15 19.52 15.82 8.31
CA GLU A 15 20.19 16.54 9.39
C GLU A 15 20.52 15.63 10.58
N GLN A 16 19.62 14.71 10.93
CA GLN A 16 19.88 13.69 11.96
C GLN A 16 21.03 12.77 11.54
N ALA A 17 21.02 12.25 10.30
CA ALA A 17 22.05 11.37 9.78
C ALA A 17 23.41 12.08 9.68
N ARG A 18 23.45 13.37 9.33
CA ARG A 18 24.68 14.19 9.37
C ARG A 18 25.26 14.27 10.77
N SER A 19 24.41 14.49 11.77
CA SER A 19 24.82 14.56 13.18
C SER A 19 25.35 13.24 13.70
N ALA A 20 24.81 12.12 13.24
CA ALA A 20 25.21 10.77 13.62
C ALA A 20 26.33 10.18 12.73
N ASN A 21 26.68 10.81 11.62
CA ASN A 21 27.59 10.30 10.57
C ASN A 21 27.15 8.93 10.02
N GLU A 22 25.86 8.71 9.91
CA GLU A 22 25.25 7.48 9.39
C GLU A 22 24.96 7.58 7.90
N ASP A 23 24.96 6.43 7.20
CA ASP A 23 24.58 6.36 5.79
C ASP A 23 23.08 6.58 5.62
N VAL A 24 22.69 7.34 4.60
CA VAL A 24 21.30 7.59 4.25
C VAL A 24 20.92 6.76 3.03
N GLN A 25 19.74 6.19 3.04
CA GLN A 25 19.18 5.49 1.88
C GLN A 25 18.09 6.35 1.26
N VAL A 26 18.27 6.66 -0.04
CA VAL A 26 17.38 7.53 -0.80
C VAL A 26 17.10 6.94 -2.17
N ILE A 27 15.98 7.37 -2.76
CA ILE A 27 15.63 7.12 -4.15
C ILE A 27 15.76 8.45 -4.89
N VAL A 28 16.67 8.51 -5.86
CA VAL A 28 16.93 9.67 -6.68
C VAL A 28 16.13 9.58 -7.97
N ARG A 29 15.23 10.52 -8.20
CA ARG A 29 14.49 10.65 -9.46
C ARG A 29 15.23 11.62 -10.40
N PHE A 30 15.38 11.23 -11.63
CA PHE A 30 16.03 12.00 -12.67
C PHE A 30 15.02 12.65 -13.61
N GLN A 31 15.44 13.67 -14.34
CA GLN A 31 14.62 14.34 -15.35
C GLN A 31 14.30 13.43 -16.54
N SER A 32 15.18 12.46 -16.82
CA SER A 32 15.02 11.51 -17.94
C SER A 32 15.76 10.20 -17.68
N ALA A 33 15.38 9.13 -18.40
CA ALA A 33 16.12 7.88 -18.39
C ALA A 33 17.56 7.99 -18.93
N ALA A 34 17.87 9.01 -19.71
CA ALA A 34 19.25 9.29 -20.14
C ALA A 34 20.07 9.88 -19.00
N SER A 35 19.49 10.78 -18.21
CA SER A 35 20.11 11.38 -17.04
C SER A 35 20.33 10.39 -15.90
N GLN A 36 19.44 9.40 -15.74
CA GLN A 36 19.59 8.33 -14.73
C GLN A 36 20.94 7.61 -14.86
N ARG A 37 21.47 7.44 -16.08
CA ARG A 37 22.78 6.80 -16.30
C ARG A 37 23.96 7.64 -15.82
N SER A 38 23.77 8.92 -15.53
CA SER A 38 24.82 9.82 -15.01
C SER A 38 25.18 9.51 -13.56
N ILE A 39 24.28 8.90 -12.77
CA ILE A 39 24.53 8.58 -11.35
C ILE A 39 25.74 7.66 -11.17
N ALA A 40 25.97 6.73 -12.11
CA ALA A 40 27.14 5.87 -12.08
C ALA A 40 28.48 6.66 -12.16
N ARG A 41 28.47 7.85 -12.80
CA ARG A 41 29.63 8.72 -12.87
C ARG A 41 29.85 9.51 -11.56
N LEU A 42 28.75 9.93 -10.93
CA LEU A 42 28.79 10.60 -9.62
C LEU A 42 29.24 9.61 -8.52
N ALA A 43 28.77 8.36 -8.57
CA ALA A 43 29.15 7.32 -7.63
C ALA A 43 30.66 6.97 -7.67
N VAL A 44 31.27 6.98 -8.85
CA VAL A 44 32.69 6.62 -9.03
C VAL A 44 33.63 7.71 -8.52
N GLY A 45 33.21 8.99 -8.52
CA GLY A 45 34.08 10.13 -8.15
C GLY A 45 34.32 10.27 -6.64
N ALA A 46 33.39 9.87 -5.78
CA ALA A 46 33.42 10.19 -4.36
C ALA A 46 33.56 8.97 -3.42
N GLY A 47 33.40 7.73 -3.91
CA GLY A 47 33.34 6.53 -3.04
C GLY A 47 32.22 6.56 -1.98
N ALA A 48 31.37 7.58 -2.04
CA ALA A 48 30.36 7.90 -1.04
C ALA A 48 28.94 7.50 -1.45
N ILE A 49 28.75 6.98 -2.66
CA ILE A 49 27.45 6.56 -3.20
C ILE A 49 27.50 5.10 -3.63
N LYS A 50 26.60 4.28 -3.10
CA LYS A 50 26.40 2.90 -3.52
C LYS A 50 25.05 2.79 -4.22
N VAL A 51 25.01 2.38 -5.48
CA VAL A 51 23.77 2.06 -6.20
C VAL A 51 23.21 0.74 -5.68
N ASN A 52 21.96 0.76 -5.22
CA ASN A 52 21.25 -0.41 -4.73
C ASN A 52 20.35 -1.01 -5.82
N GLN A 53 19.58 -0.16 -6.54
CA GLN A 53 18.61 -0.60 -7.54
C GLN A 53 18.34 0.50 -8.57
N ASP A 54 18.32 0.14 -9.87
CA ASP A 54 17.84 1.01 -10.95
C ASP A 54 16.41 0.62 -11.33
N PHE A 55 15.52 1.61 -11.50
CA PHE A 55 14.14 1.41 -11.94
C PHE A 55 14.00 1.74 -13.43
N ARG A 56 13.07 1.04 -14.13
CA ARG A 56 12.84 1.22 -15.57
C ARG A 56 11.53 1.91 -15.89
N LEU A 57 10.52 1.78 -15.03
CA LEU A 57 9.21 2.41 -15.24
C LEU A 57 9.22 3.90 -14.90
N ILE A 58 10.08 4.29 -13.98
CA ILE A 58 10.36 5.70 -13.68
C ILE A 58 11.88 5.92 -13.78
N PRO A 59 12.35 7.09 -14.20
CA PRO A 59 13.78 7.40 -14.26
C PRO A 59 14.32 7.66 -12.84
N ALA A 60 14.47 6.59 -12.03
CA ALA A 60 14.90 6.68 -10.65
C ALA A 60 15.88 5.56 -10.29
N THR A 61 16.73 5.81 -9.29
CA THR A 61 17.73 4.88 -8.77
C THR A 61 17.75 4.94 -7.24
N ALA A 62 17.64 3.79 -6.57
CA ALA A 62 17.83 3.68 -5.13
C ALA A 62 19.32 3.61 -4.81
N VAL A 63 19.77 4.42 -3.86
CA VAL A 63 21.17 4.52 -3.48
C VAL A 63 21.34 4.60 -1.97
N THR A 64 22.46 4.07 -1.47
CA THR A 64 22.98 4.33 -0.12
C THR A 64 24.14 5.30 -0.25
N LEU A 65 24.14 6.37 0.54
CA LEU A 65 25.17 7.39 0.43
C LEU A 65 25.48 8.04 1.78
N LYS A 66 26.69 8.62 1.86
CA LYS A 66 27.06 9.49 2.97
C LYS A 66 26.29 10.80 2.90
N PRO A 67 25.91 11.42 4.03
CA PRO A 67 25.22 12.71 4.04
C PRO A 67 25.95 13.82 3.27
N SER A 68 27.29 13.76 3.19
CA SER A 68 28.11 14.70 2.41
C SER A 68 27.89 14.59 0.90
N ALA A 69 27.55 13.43 0.38
CA ALA A 69 27.29 13.23 -1.05
C ALA A 69 25.91 13.74 -1.49
N LEU A 70 24.99 13.99 -0.55
CA LEU A 70 23.67 14.56 -0.84
C LEU A 70 23.74 15.97 -1.43
N ASP A 71 24.70 16.78 -1.00
CA ASP A 71 24.86 18.14 -1.52
C ASP A 71 25.21 18.11 -3.01
N GLU A 72 26.10 17.21 -3.43
CA GLU A 72 26.47 17.01 -4.84
C GLU A 72 25.28 16.56 -5.69
N LEU A 73 24.44 15.64 -5.15
CA LEU A 73 23.22 15.20 -5.85
C LEU A 73 22.16 16.30 -5.93
N THR A 74 22.08 17.13 -4.92
CA THR A 74 21.15 18.26 -4.87
C THR A 74 21.48 19.34 -5.90
N ASP A 75 22.77 19.59 -6.12
CA ASP A 75 23.26 20.59 -7.07
C ASP A 75 23.25 20.07 -8.53
N ALA A 76 23.12 18.76 -8.73
CA ALA A 76 23.09 18.15 -10.07
C ALA A 76 21.82 18.54 -10.84
N GLU A 77 21.98 19.22 -11.99
CA GLU A 77 20.85 19.64 -12.85
C GLU A 77 19.96 18.48 -13.33
N ASP A 78 20.53 17.30 -13.51
CA ASP A 78 19.85 16.08 -13.96
C ASP A 78 18.93 15.46 -12.90
N VAL A 79 19.06 15.82 -11.62
CA VAL A 79 18.25 15.33 -10.51
C VAL A 79 16.98 16.16 -10.39
N ALA A 80 15.82 15.50 -10.50
CA ALA A 80 14.51 16.13 -10.37
C ALA A 80 14.04 16.17 -8.91
N GLU A 81 14.12 15.02 -8.19
CA GLU A 81 13.67 14.89 -6.81
C GLU A 81 14.49 13.83 -6.08
N ILE A 82 14.54 13.93 -4.76
CA ILE A 82 15.16 12.94 -3.87
C ILE A 82 14.16 12.57 -2.79
N TRP A 83 13.86 11.27 -2.69
CA TRP A 83 12.95 10.68 -1.73
C TRP A 83 13.71 9.79 -0.74
N LEU A 84 13.19 9.61 0.49
CA LEU A 84 13.72 8.61 1.40
C LEU A 84 13.37 7.20 0.92
N ASP A 85 14.31 6.26 1.06
CA ASP A 85 14.05 4.82 0.92
C ASP A 85 13.58 4.29 2.28
N GLU A 86 12.32 4.58 2.59
CA GLU A 86 11.72 4.31 3.90
C GLU A 86 11.52 2.81 4.15
N VAL A 87 11.54 2.42 5.43
CA VAL A 87 11.15 1.07 5.84
C VAL A 87 9.63 0.98 5.88
N VAL A 88 9.06 0.04 5.12
CA VAL A 88 7.61 -0.24 5.08
C VAL A 88 7.27 -1.46 5.94
N HIS A 89 6.08 -1.47 6.56
CA HIS A 89 5.64 -2.47 7.54
C HIS A 89 4.28 -3.07 7.20
N ILE A 90 3.99 -4.29 7.72
CA ILE A 90 2.77 -5.07 7.52
C ILE A 90 1.58 -4.60 8.37
N LEU A 91 0.36 -4.86 7.87
CA LEU A 91 -0.92 -4.60 8.53
C LEU A 91 -1.91 -5.76 8.21
N LEU A 92 -2.87 -6.16 9.09
CA LEU A 92 -3.58 -7.47 9.09
C LEU A 92 -5.13 -7.46 9.20
N ASP A 93 -5.96 -8.30 8.50
CA ASP A 93 -7.19 -9.12 8.76
C ASP A 93 -8.50 -9.18 7.95
N VAL A 94 -9.44 -10.05 7.96
CA VAL A 94 -10.54 -11.04 7.87
C VAL A 94 -11.76 -10.88 6.88
N SER A 95 -12.28 -11.90 6.07
CA SER A 95 -13.62 -12.45 5.64
C SER A 95 -14.23 -12.21 4.23
N THR A 96 -14.39 -13.29 3.40
CA THR A 96 -14.84 -13.30 1.98
C THR A 96 -16.38 -13.34 1.73
N PRO A 97 -17.21 -14.07 2.49
CA PRO A 97 -18.65 -14.18 2.19
C PRO A 97 -19.44 -12.87 2.32
N HIS A 98 -18.96 -11.93 3.11
CA HIS A 98 -19.64 -10.67 3.42
C HIS A 98 -19.78 -9.73 2.22
N ILE A 99 -18.94 -9.91 1.19
CA ILE A 99 -18.99 -9.13 -0.06
C ILE A 99 -19.75 -9.83 -1.19
N ARG A 100 -20.44 -10.91 -0.92
CA ARG A 100 -21.23 -11.71 -1.88
C ARG A 100 -20.41 -12.33 -3.03
N ALA A 101 -19.14 -12.67 -2.81
CA ALA A 101 -18.33 -13.37 -3.80
C ALA A 101 -18.83 -14.78 -4.15
N PRO A 102 -19.35 -15.61 -3.20
CA PRO A 102 -19.94 -16.92 -3.53
C PRO A 102 -21.07 -16.84 -4.55
N GLN A 103 -21.89 -15.79 -4.53
CA GLN A 103 -22.95 -15.60 -5.52
C GLN A 103 -22.42 -15.37 -6.94
N VAL A 104 -21.22 -14.79 -7.09
CA VAL A 104 -20.57 -14.65 -8.40
C VAL A 104 -20.15 -16.03 -8.92
N TRP A 105 -19.57 -16.88 -8.08
CA TRP A 105 -19.14 -18.22 -8.49
C TRP A 105 -20.36 -19.10 -8.90
N GLU A 106 -21.41 -19.06 -8.10
CA GLU A 106 -22.60 -19.90 -8.28
C GLU A 106 -23.49 -19.42 -9.42
N GLN A 107 -23.75 -18.11 -9.51
CA GLN A 107 -24.75 -17.58 -10.45
C GLN A 107 -24.14 -17.19 -11.79
N MET A 108 -22.86 -16.82 -11.82
CA MET A 108 -22.18 -16.31 -13.02
C MET A 108 -21.09 -17.27 -13.54
N HIS A 109 -20.83 -18.39 -12.82
CA HIS A 109 -19.76 -19.35 -13.13
C HIS A 109 -18.41 -18.66 -13.34
N ASN A 110 -18.11 -17.70 -12.49
CA ASN A 110 -16.93 -16.88 -12.55
C ASN A 110 -16.17 -16.94 -11.22
N ASP A 111 -15.00 -17.56 -11.24
CA ASP A 111 -14.09 -17.73 -10.11
C ASP A 111 -12.75 -16.99 -10.31
N GLY A 112 -12.63 -16.18 -11.36
CA GLY A 112 -11.43 -15.41 -11.71
C GLY A 112 -10.41 -16.18 -12.55
N GLU A 113 -10.74 -17.36 -13.10
CA GLU A 113 -9.84 -18.13 -13.97
C GLU A 113 -9.33 -17.27 -15.13
N GLY A 114 -8.03 -17.40 -15.45
CA GLY A 114 -7.35 -16.68 -16.52
C GLY A 114 -6.80 -15.31 -16.13
N VAL A 115 -7.07 -14.84 -14.88
CA VAL A 115 -6.52 -13.58 -14.37
C VAL A 115 -5.37 -13.88 -13.40
N THR A 116 -4.32 -13.08 -13.45
CA THR A 116 -3.12 -13.21 -12.60
C THR A 116 -3.05 -12.10 -11.56
N ILE A 117 -3.08 -12.47 -10.27
CA ILE A 117 -2.93 -11.56 -9.13
C ILE A 117 -1.50 -11.70 -8.60
N CYS A 118 -0.72 -10.61 -8.57
CA CYS A 118 0.57 -10.58 -7.91
C CYS A 118 0.44 -9.97 -6.51
N VAL A 119 0.91 -10.73 -5.50
CA VAL A 119 1.05 -10.27 -4.12
C VAL A 119 2.49 -9.82 -3.90
N VAL A 120 2.70 -8.53 -3.66
CA VAL A 120 4.01 -7.95 -3.34
C VAL A 120 4.10 -7.79 -1.83
N ASP A 121 4.78 -8.74 -1.16
CA ASP A 121 4.67 -8.91 0.30
C ASP A 121 5.86 -9.68 0.89
N THR A 122 5.65 -10.51 1.94
CA THR A 122 6.67 -11.35 2.62
C THR A 122 6.99 -12.65 1.89
N GLY A 123 6.37 -12.92 0.74
CA GLY A 123 6.50 -14.16 -0.02
C GLY A 123 5.23 -14.99 -0.04
N ILE A 124 5.36 -16.27 -0.38
CA ILE A 124 4.25 -17.23 -0.42
C ILE A 124 4.71 -18.63 0.02
N ASP A 125 3.88 -19.34 0.78
CA ASP A 125 4.00 -20.78 0.95
C ASP A 125 3.27 -21.48 -0.20
N ALA A 126 3.99 -21.71 -1.30
CA ALA A 126 3.46 -22.37 -2.50
C ALA A 126 3.08 -23.85 -2.28
N THR A 127 3.44 -24.43 -1.12
CA THR A 127 3.10 -25.82 -0.77
C THR A 127 1.75 -25.94 -0.06
N HIS A 128 1.15 -24.82 0.34
CA HIS A 128 -0.14 -24.82 1.00
C HIS A 128 -1.24 -25.39 0.07
N PRO A 129 -2.09 -26.33 0.54
CA PRO A 129 -3.09 -26.99 -0.30
C PRO A 129 -4.03 -26.06 -1.06
N ASP A 130 -4.33 -24.89 -0.50
CA ASP A 130 -5.21 -23.89 -1.12
C ASP A 130 -4.65 -23.27 -2.40
N PHE A 131 -3.36 -23.47 -2.66
CA PHE A 131 -2.69 -22.91 -3.84
C PHE A 131 -2.29 -23.96 -4.88
N ALA A 132 -2.63 -25.23 -4.65
CA ALA A 132 -2.19 -26.35 -5.49
C ALA A 132 -2.40 -26.07 -6.99
N GLY A 133 -1.30 -26.06 -7.76
CA GLY A 133 -1.29 -25.86 -9.21
C GLY A 133 -1.58 -24.42 -9.69
N ARG A 134 -1.73 -23.42 -8.77
CA ARG A 134 -2.08 -22.05 -9.15
C ARG A 134 -1.05 -20.98 -8.77
N VAL A 135 0.08 -21.37 -8.18
CA VAL A 135 1.20 -20.44 -8.00
C VAL A 135 2.02 -20.44 -9.29
N GLY A 136 2.05 -19.30 -9.95
CA GLY A 136 2.84 -19.04 -11.14
C GLY A 136 4.26 -18.56 -10.81
N LEU A 137 4.66 -17.43 -11.38
CA LEU A 137 6.01 -16.88 -11.15
C LEU A 137 6.15 -16.34 -9.73
N THR A 138 7.32 -16.59 -9.14
CA THR A 138 7.73 -16.00 -7.86
C THR A 138 9.12 -15.39 -7.96
N ALA A 139 9.37 -14.31 -7.21
CA ALA A 139 10.68 -13.66 -7.16
C ALA A 139 11.00 -13.13 -5.76
N ASP A 140 12.29 -13.07 -5.42
CA ASP A 140 12.77 -12.48 -4.16
C ASP A 140 13.51 -11.17 -4.40
N PHE A 141 13.06 -10.12 -3.72
CA PHE A 141 13.67 -8.79 -3.67
C PHE A 141 14.10 -8.43 -2.24
N SER A 142 13.84 -9.30 -1.26
CA SER A 142 14.22 -9.11 0.13
C SER A 142 15.70 -9.43 0.41
N GLY A 143 16.36 -10.08 -0.54
CA GLY A 143 17.74 -10.54 -0.40
C GLY A 143 17.90 -11.87 0.34
N LYS A 144 16.81 -12.62 0.58
CA LYS A 144 16.84 -13.95 1.22
C LYS A 144 17.21 -15.09 0.27
N GLY A 145 17.16 -14.86 -1.05
CA GLY A 145 17.43 -15.85 -2.09
C GLY A 145 16.27 -16.83 -2.33
N SER A 146 15.10 -16.59 -1.75
CA SER A 146 13.89 -17.40 -1.92
C SER A 146 12.65 -16.57 -1.71
N ALA A 147 11.61 -16.81 -2.50
CA ALA A 147 10.29 -16.20 -2.34
C ALA A 147 9.41 -16.93 -1.29
N ALA A 148 9.93 -17.94 -0.60
CA ALA A 148 9.22 -18.63 0.47
C ALA A 148 8.86 -17.66 1.60
N ASP A 149 7.65 -17.80 2.14
CA ASP A 149 7.12 -16.92 3.17
C ASP A 149 7.52 -17.42 4.57
N GLY A 150 8.58 -16.84 5.12
CA GLY A 150 9.00 -17.09 6.51
C GLY A 150 8.29 -16.22 7.56
N ASN A 151 7.34 -15.38 7.14
CA ASN A 151 6.52 -14.55 8.02
C ASN A 151 5.08 -15.07 8.14
N GLY A 152 4.43 -15.35 7.01
CA GLY A 152 3.05 -15.81 6.89
C GLY A 152 2.07 -14.75 6.38
N HIS A 153 2.46 -13.47 6.33
CA HIS A 153 1.56 -12.41 5.91
C HIS A 153 1.22 -12.49 4.41
N GLY A 154 2.21 -12.62 3.54
CA GLY A 154 1.99 -12.72 2.10
C GLY A 154 1.14 -13.95 1.70
N THR A 155 1.33 -15.08 2.39
CA THR A 155 0.51 -16.29 2.22
C THR A 155 -0.94 -16.04 2.60
N HIS A 156 -1.17 -15.36 3.72
CA HIS A 156 -2.51 -14.98 4.17
C HIS A 156 -3.20 -14.04 3.16
N VAL A 157 -2.49 -13.02 2.70
CA VAL A 157 -2.95 -12.07 1.68
C VAL A 157 -3.31 -12.79 0.37
N ALA A 158 -2.44 -13.68 -0.11
CA ALA A 158 -2.67 -14.46 -1.32
C ALA A 158 -3.91 -15.36 -1.19
N SER A 159 -4.09 -16.01 -0.03
CA SER A 159 -5.26 -16.84 0.24
C SER A 159 -6.55 -16.04 0.32
N THR A 160 -6.53 -14.88 0.93
CA THR A 160 -7.70 -13.98 0.96
C THR A 160 -8.11 -13.57 -0.46
N ALA A 161 -7.16 -13.30 -1.35
CA ALA A 161 -7.46 -12.96 -2.74
C ALA A 161 -7.95 -14.19 -3.55
N ALA A 162 -7.26 -15.35 -3.41
CA ALA A 162 -7.43 -16.44 -4.36
C ALA A 162 -7.23 -17.87 -3.78
N GLY A 163 -7.32 -18.07 -2.48
CA GLY A 163 -7.27 -19.42 -1.87
C GLY A 163 -8.48 -20.27 -2.23
N THR A 164 -8.30 -21.58 -2.49
CA THR A 164 -9.42 -22.49 -2.77
C THR A 164 -10.15 -22.95 -1.52
N GLY A 165 -9.58 -22.79 -0.33
CA GLY A 165 -10.10 -23.38 0.90
C GLY A 165 -9.96 -24.90 0.95
N ALA A 166 -9.13 -25.51 0.12
CA ALA A 166 -9.00 -26.97 0.00
C ALA A 166 -8.65 -27.63 1.34
N ALA A 167 -7.73 -27.04 2.12
CA ALA A 167 -7.36 -27.56 3.43
C ALA A 167 -8.49 -27.48 4.48
N SER A 168 -9.52 -26.64 4.25
CA SER A 168 -10.69 -26.50 5.13
C SER A 168 -11.96 -27.16 4.60
N GLY A 169 -11.86 -27.94 3.52
CA GLY A 169 -13.05 -28.53 2.87
C GLY A 169 -13.98 -27.47 2.24
N GLY A 170 -13.43 -26.35 1.77
CA GLY A 170 -14.19 -25.28 1.12
C GLY A 170 -14.75 -24.23 2.10
N LYS A 171 -14.33 -24.23 3.37
CA LYS A 171 -14.84 -23.26 4.36
C LYS A 171 -14.18 -21.88 4.20
N TYR A 172 -12.88 -21.81 3.98
CA TYR A 172 -12.10 -20.56 3.93
C TYR A 172 -11.63 -20.28 2.50
N VAL A 173 -12.58 -19.99 1.62
CA VAL A 173 -12.32 -19.71 0.20
C VAL A 173 -12.02 -18.23 -0.02
N GLY A 174 -11.00 -17.92 -0.79
CA GLY A 174 -10.67 -16.54 -1.23
C GLY A 174 -11.66 -16.02 -2.26
N VAL A 175 -11.56 -14.73 -2.61
CA VAL A 175 -12.56 -14.06 -3.46
C VAL A 175 -12.55 -14.58 -4.92
N ALA A 176 -11.38 -14.87 -5.48
CA ALA A 176 -11.21 -15.37 -6.86
C ALA A 176 -10.44 -16.70 -6.86
N PRO A 177 -11.08 -17.82 -6.43
CA PRO A 177 -10.39 -19.09 -6.21
C PRO A 177 -9.83 -19.75 -7.47
N GLY A 178 -10.20 -19.32 -8.67
CA GLY A 178 -9.64 -19.76 -9.95
C GLY A 178 -8.47 -18.92 -10.46
N ALA A 179 -8.19 -17.76 -9.87
CA ALA A 179 -7.12 -16.87 -10.33
C ALA A 179 -5.72 -17.47 -10.12
N THR A 180 -4.78 -17.16 -11.02
CA THR A 180 -3.36 -17.47 -10.85
C THR A 180 -2.72 -16.50 -9.86
N ILE A 181 -1.84 -17.00 -9.00
CA ILE A 181 -1.14 -16.20 -8.01
C ILE A 181 0.33 -16.05 -8.43
N MET A 182 0.82 -14.82 -8.48
CA MET A 182 2.23 -14.49 -8.49
C MET A 182 2.64 -13.93 -7.12
N ALA A 183 3.90 -14.14 -6.73
CA ALA A 183 4.41 -13.59 -5.48
C ALA A 183 5.77 -12.92 -5.67
N ALA A 184 5.86 -11.64 -5.25
CA ALA A 184 7.11 -10.91 -5.13
C ALA A 184 7.43 -10.70 -3.65
N LYS A 185 8.44 -11.43 -3.13
CA LYS A 185 8.90 -11.24 -1.76
C LYS A 185 9.73 -9.97 -1.68
N ALA A 186 9.09 -8.87 -1.30
CA ALA A 186 9.73 -7.56 -1.12
C ALA A 186 10.06 -7.26 0.34
N LEU A 187 9.38 -7.95 1.27
CA LEU A 187 9.59 -7.84 2.71
C LEU A 187 10.32 -9.08 3.24
N ALA A 188 11.18 -8.87 4.23
CA ALA A 188 11.85 -9.93 4.96
C ALA A 188 10.90 -10.68 5.91
N ASP A 189 11.37 -11.78 6.51
CA ASP A 189 10.57 -12.63 7.40
C ASP A 189 10.15 -11.95 8.71
N ASN A 190 10.77 -10.82 9.06
CA ASN A 190 10.32 -9.94 10.17
C ASN A 190 9.19 -8.98 9.77
N GLY A 191 8.72 -9.05 8.51
CA GLY A 191 7.62 -8.22 8.00
C GLY A 191 8.02 -6.80 7.61
N SER A 192 9.31 -6.51 7.47
CA SER A 192 9.80 -5.20 7.06
C SER A 192 10.69 -5.28 5.82
N GLY A 193 10.75 -4.20 5.06
CA GLY A 193 11.57 -4.10 3.86
C GLY A 193 11.84 -2.65 3.49
N ARG A 194 12.70 -2.45 2.50
CA ARG A 194 12.93 -1.13 1.96
C ARG A 194 11.93 -0.81 0.86
N MET A 195 11.59 0.45 0.73
CA MET A 195 10.74 0.95 -0.35
C MET A 195 11.29 0.54 -1.73
N SER A 196 12.61 0.60 -1.93
CA SER A 196 13.26 0.15 -3.16
C SER A 196 13.04 -1.32 -3.50
N ASN A 197 13.00 -2.21 -2.50
CA ASN A 197 12.68 -3.62 -2.70
C ASN A 197 11.23 -3.81 -3.16
N VAL A 198 10.31 -3.06 -2.54
CA VAL A 198 8.90 -3.06 -2.93
C VAL A 198 8.73 -2.55 -4.36
N MET A 199 9.39 -1.44 -4.71
CA MET A 199 9.37 -0.89 -6.06
C MET A 199 9.93 -1.88 -7.10
N ALA A 200 11.02 -2.58 -6.78
CA ALA A 200 11.59 -3.61 -7.65
C ALA A 200 10.62 -4.79 -7.85
N GLY A 201 9.95 -5.22 -6.78
CA GLY A 201 8.91 -6.26 -6.84
C GLY A 201 7.71 -5.86 -7.69
N LEU A 202 7.26 -4.61 -7.56
CA LEU A 202 6.16 -4.04 -8.34
C LEU A 202 6.53 -3.95 -9.84
N GLU A 203 7.72 -3.44 -10.15
CA GLU A 203 8.19 -3.35 -11.53
C GLU A 203 8.29 -4.73 -12.18
N TRP A 204 8.86 -5.70 -11.47
CA TRP A 204 8.92 -7.09 -11.92
C TRP A 204 7.53 -7.67 -12.18
N ALA A 205 6.58 -7.51 -11.26
CA ALA A 205 5.22 -8.01 -11.40
C ALA A 205 4.53 -7.44 -12.64
N ALA A 206 4.61 -6.13 -12.85
CA ALA A 206 4.01 -5.44 -13.99
C ALA A 206 4.60 -5.91 -15.33
N GLN A 207 5.91 -6.24 -15.39
CA GLN A 207 6.61 -6.69 -16.59
C GLN A 207 6.43 -8.19 -16.87
N ASN A 208 6.03 -9.00 -15.88
CA ASN A 208 5.95 -10.46 -15.99
C ASN A 208 4.51 -11.00 -16.02
N GLY A 209 3.53 -10.17 -16.38
CA GLY A 209 2.19 -10.65 -16.72
C GLY A 209 1.17 -10.57 -15.56
N ALA A 210 1.45 -9.88 -14.47
CA ALA A 210 0.41 -9.57 -13.49
C ALA A 210 -0.66 -8.65 -14.10
N ASP A 211 -1.93 -8.98 -13.90
CA ASP A 211 -3.07 -8.14 -14.27
C ASP A 211 -3.45 -7.22 -13.10
N VAL A 212 -3.43 -7.80 -11.89
CA VAL A 212 -3.74 -7.13 -10.63
C VAL A 212 -2.53 -7.22 -9.71
N LEU A 213 -2.09 -6.09 -9.15
CA LEU A 213 -1.03 -6.02 -8.15
C LEU A 213 -1.64 -5.62 -6.81
N ASN A 214 -1.51 -6.49 -5.82
CA ASN A 214 -1.94 -6.24 -4.45
C ASN A 214 -0.76 -5.81 -3.58
N LEU A 215 -0.91 -4.68 -2.92
CA LEU A 215 0.09 -4.11 -2.03
C LEU A 215 -0.51 -3.90 -0.64
N SER A 216 -0.32 -4.90 0.23
CA SER A 216 -0.85 -4.93 1.60
C SER A 216 0.15 -4.39 2.62
N LEU A 217 0.83 -3.30 2.29
CA LEU A 217 1.86 -2.65 3.10
C LEU A 217 1.84 -1.13 2.89
N GLY A 218 2.56 -0.39 3.72
CA GLY A 218 2.71 1.05 3.56
C GLY A 218 3.53 1.69 4.67
N SER A 219 3.86 2.96 4.49
CA SER A 219 4.48 3.79 5.51
C SER A 219 3.46 4.39 6.46
N ARG A 220 3.92 4.78 7.66
CA ARG A 220 3.09 5.55 8.61
C ARG A 220 3.12 7.04 8.28
N GLY A 221 2.08 7.74 8.67
CA GLY A 221 1.96 9.18 8.48
C GLY A 221 0.89 9.55 7.47
N ASN A 222 0.78 10.84 7.16
CA ASN A 222 -0.12 11.37 6.14
C ASN A 222 0.72 11.75 4.90
N SER A 223 0.43 11.14 3.77
CA SER A 223 1.13 11.38 2.50
C SER A 223 0.26 12.20 1.55
N ASP A 224 0.90 12.97 0.68
CA ASP A 224 0.28 13.63 -0.48
C ASP A 224 0.35 12.77 -1.75
N GLY A 225 0.99 11.59 -1.68
CA GLY A 225 1.15 10.69 -2.82
C GLY A 225 2.20 11.13 -3.85
N SER A 226 3.10 12.05 -3.50
CA SER A 226 4.19 12.53 -4.36
C SER A 226 5.50 11.74 -4.20
N ASP A 227 5.55 10.82 -3.24
CA ASP A 227 6.73 10.00 -2.97
C ASP A 227 7.03 8.96 -4.08
N ALA A 228 8.23 8.34 -4.00
CA ALA A 228 8.73 7.41 -5.00
C ALA A 228 7.82 6.19 -5.21
N LEU A 229 7.32 5.60 -4.11
CA LEU A 229 6.47 4.40 -4.18
C LEU A 229 5.10 4.75 -4.77
N SER A 230 4.50 5.86 -4.37
CA SER A 230 3.25 6.38 -4.95
C SER A 230 3.40 6.68 -6.44
N SER A 231 4.54 7.27 -6.85
CA SER A 231 4.87 7.54 -8.25
C SER A 231 5.00 6.26 -9.07
N MET A 232 5.65 5.22 -8.51
CA MET A 232 5.75 3.89 -9.14
C MET A 232 4.37 3.25 -9.31
N CYS A 233 3.54 3.28 -8.27
CA CYS A 233 2.17 2.75 -8.33
C CYS A 233 1.34 3.45 -9.42
N ASN A 234 1.41 4.77 -9.51
CA ASN A 234 0.73 5.53 -10.56
C ASN A 234 1.24 5.16 -11.97
N ALA A 235 2.55 4.99 -12.14
CA ALA A 235 3.15 4.58 -13.41
C ALA A 235 2.68 3.17 -13.85
N ILE A 236 2.53 2.24 -12.90
CA ILE A 236 2.00 0.89 -13.17
C ILE A 236 0.52 0.96 -13.62
N VAL A 237 -0.28 1.83 -13.01
CA VAL A 237 -1.65 2.07 -13.45
C VAL A 237 -1.67 2.64 -14.89
N ASP A 238 -0.76 3.54 -15.23
CA ASP A 238 -0.61 4.08 -16.60
C ASP A 238 -0.19 3.04 -17.65
N MET A 239 0.42 1.92 -17.20
CA MET A 239 0.68 0.75 -18.04
C MET A 239 -0.57 -0.12 -18.27
N GLY A 240 -1.72 0.23 -17.71
CA GLY A 240 -2.95 -0.54 -17.80
C GLY A 240 -3.10 -1.65 -16.75
N LYS A 241 -2.23 -1.70 -15.73
CA LYS A 241 -2.33 -2.68 -14.63
C LYS A 241 -3.17 -2.12 -13.49
N ILE A 242 -3.88 -2.99 -12.77
CA ILE A 242 -4.70 -2.57 -11.65
C ILE A 242 -3.89 -2.67 -10.35
N MET A 243 -3.77 -1.53 -9.65
CA MET A 243 -3.09 -1.45 -8.36
C MET A 243 -4.10 -1.36 -7.23
N VAL A 244 -4.09 -2.34 -6.32
CA VAL A 244 -4.90 -2.36 -5.10
C VAL A 244 -3.99 -2.21 -3.89
N VAL A 245 -4.26 -1.21 -3.05
CA VAL A 245 -3.35 -0.79 -1.98
C VAL A 245 -4.11 -0.62 -0.67
N ALA A 246 -3.53 -1.12 0.42
CA ALA A 246 -4.06 -0.92 1.76
C ALA A 246 -3.97 0.54 2.20
N ALA A 247 -5.03 1.07 2.85
CA ALA A 247 -5.08 2.45 3.33
C ALA A 247 -4.15 2.73 4.52
N GLY A 248 -3.82 1.70 5.30
CA GLY A 248 -3.06 1.79 6.55
C GLY A 248 -3.91 1.59 7.80
N ASN A 249 -3.25 1.39 8.96
CA ASN A 249 -3.92 1.08 10.25
C ASN A 249 -3.60 2.11 11.34
N SER A 250 -3.55 3.37 10.98
CA SER A 250 -3.26 4.48 11.90
C SER A 250 -4.51 5.25 12.34
N GLY A 251 -5.72 4.70 12.06
CA GLY A 251 -6.99 5.24 12.55
C GLY A 251 -7.14 5.20 14.08
N PRO A 252 -8.19 5.78 14.64
CA PRO A 252 -9.34 6.41 14.00
C PRO A 252 -9.16 7.91 13.66
N ARG A 253 -7.97 8.48 13.86
CA ARG A 253 -7.73 9.90 13.52
C ARG A 253 -7.80 10.13 12.02
N GLN A 254 -8.24 11.32 11.62
CA GLN A 254 -8.14 11.78 10.24
C GLN A 254 -6.68 12.04 9.84
N SER A 255 -6.45 12.17 8.53
CA SER A 255 -5.14 12.48 7.94
C SER A 255 -4.08 11.43 8.31
N THR A 256 -4.42 10.16 8.14
CA THR A 256 -3.56 9.01 8.47
C THR A 256 -3.32 8.07 7.28
N ILE A 257 -3.68 8.50 6.07
CA ILE A 257 -3.38 7.75 4.83
C ILE A 257 -1.90 7.95 4.50
N GLY A 258 -1.13 6.87 4.61
CA GLY A 258 0.30 6.87 4.27
C GLY A 258 0.58 6.54 2.80
N SER A 259 1.88 6.48 2.44
CA SER A 259 2.32 5.98 1.14
C SER A 259 2.28 4.44 1.13
N PRO A 260 1.89 3.80 0.00
CA PRO A 260 1.38 4.38 -1.24
C PRO A 260 -0.15 4.54 -1.27
N GLY A 261 -0.86 4.38 -0.13
CA GLY A 261 -2.32 4.56 -0.06
C GLY A 261 -2.80 5.94 -0.53
N ALA A 262 -1.94 6.96 -0.45
CA ALA A 262 -2.22 8.31 -0.95
C ALA A 262 -2.00 8.48 -2.46
N ALA A 263 -1.47 7.47 -3.19
CA ALA A 263 -1.28 7.58 -4.63
C ALA A 263 -2.63 7.80 -5.34
N GLU A 264 -2.64 8.65 -6.36
CA GLU A 264 -3.87 9.15 -6.98
C GLU A 264 -4.65 8.06 -7.73
N LYS A 265 -3.92 7.28 -8.56
CA LYS A 265 -4.53 6.36 -9.53
C LYS A 265 -4.88 4.99 -8.96
N VAL A 266 -4.28 4.60 -7.84
CA VAL A 266 -4.51 3.30 -7.21
C VAL A 266 -5.90 3.18 -6.58
N ILE A 267 -6.36 1.96 -6.37
CA ILE A 267 -7.54 1.65 -5.56
C ILE A 267 -7.08 1.51 -4.11
N THR A 268 -7.38 2.50 -3.28
CA THR A 268 -7.01 2.51 -1.86
C THR A 268 -8.12 1.94 -1.01
N VAL A 269 -7.82 0.88 -0.25
CA VAL A 269 -8.82 0.08 0.45
C VAL A 269 -8.69 0.25 1.96
N GLY A 270 -9.72 0.78 2.60
CA GLY A 270 -9.92 0.78 4.04
C GLY A 270 -10.53 -0.53 4.53
N ALA A 271 -10.63 -0.70 5.86
CA ALA A 271 -11.13 -1.92 6.48
C ALA A 271 -12.50 -1.73 7.13
N SER A 272 -13.44 -2.67 6.85
CA SER A 272 -14.69 -2.84 7.59
C SER A 272 -14.67 -4.12 8.45
N ASN A 273 -15.67 -4.28 9.33
CA ASN A 273 -15.90 -5.48 10.11
C ASN A 273 -17.14 -6.23 9.59
N ASP A 274 -17.45 -7.35 10.24
CA ASP A 274 -18.59 -8.24 9.95
C ASP A 274 -19.97 -7.65 10.34
N GLN A 275 -20.01 -6.48 10.96
CA GLN A 275 -21.22 -5.74 11.35
C GLN A 275 -21.48 -4.54 10.45
N ASP A 276 -20.86 -4.49 9.27
CA ASP A 276 -20.91 -3.35 8.34
C ASP A 276 -20.56 -2.00 9.01
N SER A 277 -19.49 -2.00 9.81
CA SER A 277 -18.92 -0.79 10.39
C SER A 277 -17.46 -0.65 9.99
N VAL A 278 -16.98 0.59 9.82
CA VAL A 278 -15.57 0.84 9.54
C VAL A 278 -14.72 0.47 10.75
N ALA A 279 -13.67 -0.31 10.55
CA ALA A 279 -12.78 -0.73 11.62
C ALA A 279 -12.02 0.50 12.19
N ARG A 280 -11.97 0.60 13.54
CA ARG A 280 -11.35 1.77 14.20
C ARG A 280 -9.89 1.99 13.83
N PHE A 281 -9.17 0.93 13.52
CA PHE A 281 -7.76 1.03 13.11
C PHE A 281 -7.60 1.51 11.67
N SER A 282 -8.62 1.39 10.80
CA SER A 282 -8.51 1.81 9.41
C SER A 282 -8.06 3.26 9.29
N SER A 283 -7.00 3.51 8.52
CA SER A 283 -6.55 4.86 8.22
C SER A 283 -7.61 5.66 7.48
N ARG A 284 -7.64 6.96 7.72
CA ARG A 284 -8.67 7.89 7.25
C ARG A 284 -8.04 9.10 6.57
N GLY A 285 -8.70 9.58 5.52
CA GLY A 285 -8.37 10.84 4.88
C GLY A 285 -8.62 12.08 5.75
N PRO A 286 -8.48 13.26 5.16
CA PRO A 286 -7.93 13.48 3.82
C PRO A 286 -6.45 13.13 3.73
N THR A 287 -5.95 12.94 2.50
CA THR A 287 -4.51 12.94 2.22
C THR A 287 -3.89 14.30 2.57
N ALA A 288 -2.57 14.41 2.61
CA ALA A 288 -1.91 15.67 2.97
C ALA A 288 -2.19 16.81 1.99
N ASP A 289 -2.53 16.51 0.75
CA ASP A 289 -2.98 17.45 -0.29
C ASP A 289 -4.53 17.61 -0.37
N GLY A 290 -5.27 17.03 0.59
CA GLY A 290 -6.73 17.23 0.75
C GLY A 290 -7.62 16.28 -0.04
N ARG A 291 -7.08 15.29 -0.79
CA ARG A 291 -7.91 14.35 -1.55
C ARG A 291 -8.64 13.35 -0.66
N VAL A 292 -9.79 12.88 -1.15
CA VAL A 292 -10.55 11.80 -0.52
C VAL A 292 -9.82 10.47 -0.69
N LYS A 293 -9.49 9.84 0.42
CA LYS A 293 -9.02 8.46 0.56
C LYS A 293 -9.50 7.93 1.93
N PRO A 294 -9.73 6.60 2.09
CA PRO A 294 -9.65 5.55 1.07
C PRO A 294 -10.69 5.76 -0.03
N ASP A 295 -10.57 5.05 -1.18
CA ASP A 295 -11.57 5.08 -2.24
C ASP A 295 -12.84 4.31 -1.85
N LEU A 296 -12.66 3.22 -1.09
CA LEU A 296 -13.69 2.31 -0.61
C LEU A 296 -13.15 1.47 0.56
N VAL A 297 -14.00 0.65 1.16
CA VAL A 297 -13.62 -0.32 2.19
C VAL A 297 -14.00 -1.75 1.81
N ALA A 298 -13.32 -2.71 2.42
CA ALA A 298 -13.64 -4.13 2.32
C ALA A 298 -13.47 -4.80 3.69
N PRO A 299 -13.97 -6.04 3.89
CA PRO A 299 -13.80 -6.75 5.15
C PRO A 299 -12.33 -6.84 5.54
N GLY A 300 -11.99 -6.33 6.69
CA GLY A 300 -10.65 -6.25 7.26
C GLY A 300 -10.58 -6.52 8.77
N SER A 301 -11.54 -7.20 9.40
CA SER A 301 -11.54 -7.53 10.83
C SER A 301 -11.79 -9.01 11.08
N LYS A 302 -10.81 -9.79 11.59
CA LYS A 302 -10.84 -11.22 11.89
C LYS A 302 -10.91 -12.17 10.67
N ILE A 303 -10.09 -11.98 9.58
CA ILE A 303 -10.00 -12.84 8.39
C ILE A 303 -9.31 -14.15 8.72
N VAL A 304 -9.98 -15.23 8.45
CA VAL A 304 -9.35 -16.55 8.46
C VAL A 304 -8.87 -16.84 7.04
N ALA A 305 -7.56 -17.02 6.88
CA ALA A 305 -6.94 -17.38 5.60
C ALA A 305 -5.70 -18.25 5.82
N ALA A 306 -5.06 -18.70 4.73
CA ALA A 306 -3.96 -19.65 4.79
C ALA A 306 -2.82 -19.16 5.68
N ARG A 307 -2.28 -20.09 6.46
CA ARG A 307 -1.11 -19.93 7.31
C ARG A 307 0.10 -20.58 6.65
N ALA A 308 1.14 -19.83 6.39
CA ALA A 308 2.39 -20.42 5.93
C ALA A 308 2.98 -21.34 7.02
N SER A 309 3.48 -22.48 6.59
CA SER A 309 4.02 -23.51 7.50
C SER A 309 5.08 -22.95 8.43
N GLY A 310 4.99 -23.28 9.72
CA GLY A 310 5.95 -22.83 10.74
C GLY A 310 5.82 -21.36 11.18
N THR A 311 4.88 -20.60 10.62
CA THR A 311 4.68 -19.19 11.00
C THR A 311 3.58 -18.99 12.06
N SER A 312 3.55 -17.80 12.67
CA SER A 312 2.58 -17.46 13.73
C SER A 312 1.99 -16.06 13.57
N VAL A 313 1.85 -15.56 12.33
CA VAL A 313 1.14 -14.30 12.08
C VAL A 313 -0.31 -14.43 12.49
N GLY A 314 -0.82 -13.47 13.24
CA GLY A 314 -2.19 -13.46 13.74
C GLY A 314 -2.47 -14.50 14.83
N GLN A 315 -3.74 -14.89 14.98
CA GLN A 315 -4.17 -15.93 15.91
C GLN A 315 -4.33 -17.25 15.16
N VAL A 316 -3.49 -18.23 15.46
CA VAL A 316 -3.52 -19.55 14.82
C VAL A 316 -4.86 -20.23 15.07
N VAL A 317 -5.52 -20.68 14.00
CA VAL A 317 -6.76 -21.45 14.05
C VAL A 317 -6.43 -22.94 14.08
N ASP A 318 -5.59 -23.40 13.12
CA ASP A 318 -5.12 -24.77 13.01
C ASP A 318 -3.78 -24.84 12.27
N GLU A 319 -3.41 -26.01 11.75
CA GLU A 319 -2.16 -26.20 10.99
C GLU A 319 -2.11 -25.32 9.72
N TYR A 320 -3.26 -25.15 9.05
CA TYR A 320 -3.35 -24.53 7.72
C TYR A 320 -3.89 -23.09 7.75
N TYR A 321 -4.50 -22.66 8.85
CA TYR A 321 -5.19 -21.36 8.88
C TYR A 321 -4.82 -20.52 10.09
N THR A 322 -4.88 -19.24 9.89
CA THR A 322 -4.69 -18.23 10.94
C THR A 322 -5.66 -17.07 10.75
N THR A 323 -5.94 -16.37 11.83
CA THR A 323 -6.83 -15.20 11.83
C THR A 323 -6.03 -13.96 12.07
N ALA A 324 -6.23 -13.03 11.25
CA ALA A 324 -5.48 -11.78 11.41
C ALA A 324 -6.33 -10.45 11.28
N SER A 325 -5.92 -8.94 11.62
CA SER A 325 -6.63 -7.60 11.56
C SER A 325 -5.87 -6.46 10.83
N GLY A 326 -6.44 -5.82 9.79
CA GLY A 326 -5.85 -4.67 9.09
C GLY A 326 -6.40 -4.41 7.69
N THR A 327 -6.09 -3.28 7.15
CA THR A 327 -6.38 -2.95 5.74
C THR A 327 -5.64 -3.85 4.76
N SER A 328 -4.61 -4.56 5.22
CA SER A 328 -3.87 -5.56 4.43
C SER A 328 -4.68 -6.77 4.04
N MET A 329 -5.77 -7.07 4.76
CA MET A 329 -6.70 -8.13 4.40
C MET A 329 -7.91 -7.59 3.66
N ALA A 330 -8.24 -6.33 3.84
CA ALA A 330 -9.23 -5.65 3.04
C ALA A 330 -8.78 -5.53 1.57
N ALA A 331 -7.53 -5.13 1.34
CA ALA A 331 -6.97 -4.98 -0.01
C ALA A 331 -7.08 -6.27 -0.86
N PRO A 332 -6.68 -7.47 -0.40
CA PRO A 332 -6.78 -8.67 -1.21
C PRO A 332 -8.23 -9.10 -1.51
N HIS A 333 -9.23 -8.73 -0.70
CA HIS A 333 -10.63 -8.90 -1.10
C HIS A 333 -10.95 -8.13 -2.37
N VAL A 334 -10.48 -6.89 -2.46
CA VAL A 334 -10.67 -6.05 -3.64
C VAL A 334 -9.83 -6.57 -4.82
N ALA A 335 -8.60 -7.04 -4.57
CA ALA A 335 -7.78 -7.62 -5.64
C ALA A 335 -8.43 -8.88 -6.26
N GLY A 336 -9.02 -9.76 -5.44
CA GLY A 336 -9.80 -10.89 -5.93
C GLY A 336 -11.07 -10.44 -6.67
N LEU A 337 -11.79 -9.44 -6.15
CA LEU A 337 -12.96 -8.89 -6.84
C LEU A 337 -12.60 -8.29 -8.21
N VAL A 338 -11.48 -7.59 -8.30
CA VAL A 338 -10.96 -7.10 -9.60
C VAL A 338 -10.70 -8.25 -10.56
N ALA A 339 -10.16 -9.38 -10.07
CA ALA A 339 -9.97 -10.56 -10.91
C ALA A 339 -11.31 -11.13 -11.43
N LEU A 340 -12.34 -11.17 -10.60
CA LEU A 340 -13.69 -11.54 -11.05
C LEU A 340 -14.25 -10.56 -12.11
N MET A 341 -14.02 -9.26 -11.95
CA MET A 341 -14.44 -8.24 -12.94
C MET A 341 -13.69 -8.40 -14.27
N LEU A 342 -12.37 -8.60 -14.24
CA LEU A 342 -11.56 -8.81 -15.46
C LEU A 342 -11.92 -10.13 -16.17
N ARG A 343 -12.32 -11.16 -15.44
CA ARG A 343 -12.83 -12.40 -16.02
C ARG A 343 -14.18 -12.18 -16.70
N ALA A 344 -15.02 -11.28 -16.19
CA ALA A 344 -16.30 -10.91 -16.79
C ALA A 344 -16.13 -10.03 -18.05
N ASP A 345 -15.18 -9.10 -18.01
CA ASP A 345 -14.79 -8.24 -19.13
C ASP A 345 -13.29 -7.89 -19.05
N SER A 346 -12.49 -8.54 -19.88
CA SER A 346 -11.03 -8.34 -19.94
C SER A 346 -10.61 -7.01 -20.60
N GLY A 347 -11.54 -6.26 -21.19
CA GLY A 347 -11.31 -4.97 -21.81
C GLY A 347 -11.34 -3.79 -20.82
N LEU A 348 -11.70 -4.02 -19.57
CA LEU A 348 -11.81 -2.96 -18.57
C LEU A 348 -10.44 -2.35 -18.20
N GLY A 349 -10.36 -1.04 -18.32
CA GLY A 349 -9.18 -0.29 -17.87
C GLY A 349 -9.16 -0.04 -16.35
N PRO A 350 -7.98 0.29 -15.77
CA PRO A 350 -7.83 0.49 -14.33
C PRO A 350 -8.78 1.54 -13.76
N MET A 351 -8.96 2.65 -14.46
CA MET A 351 -9.82 3.75 -14.00
C MET A 351 -11.31 3.41 -14.11
N ASP A 352 -11.70 2.56 -15.07
CA ASP A 352 -13.08 2.11 -15.20
C ASP A 352 -13.42 1.13 -14.08
N ILE A 353 -12.54 0.17 -13.81
CA ILE A 353 -12.66 -0.74 -12.65
C ILE A 353 -12.78 0.05 -11.35
N LYS A 354 -11.90 1.02 -11.12
CA LYS A 354 -11.96 1.87 -9.91
C LYS A 354 -13.31 2.57 -9.78
N LYS A 355 -13.79 3.21 -10.85
CA LYS A 355 -15.10 3.89 -10.86
C LYS A 355 -16.27 2.93 -10.65
N MET A 356 -16.24 1.75 -11.28
CA MET A 356 -17.27 0.73 -11.13
C MET A 356 -17.33 0.23 -9.67
N LEU A 357 -16.20 -0.09 -9.07
CA LEU A 357 -16.11 -0.51 -7.68
C LEU A 357 -16.70 0.55 -6.72
N MET A 358 -16.33 1.81 -6.91
CA MET A 358 -16.84 2.92 -6.09
C MET A 358 -18.35 3.10 -6.29
N ALA A 359 -18.83 3.04 -7.53
CA ALA A 359 -20.25 3.25 -7.87
C ALA A 359 -21.17 2.11 -7.38
N THR A 360 -20.64 0.88 -7.26
CA THR A 360 -21.39 -0.30 -6.82
C THR A 360 -21.19 -0.64 -5.35
N SER A 361 -20.39 0.14 -4.63
CA SER A 361 -20.18 -0.01 -3.18
C SER A 361 -21.43 0.33 -2.39
N VAL A 362 -21.62 -0.38 -1.26
CA VAL A 362 -22.75 -0.26 -0.35
C VAL A 362 -22.37 0.65 0.82
N ASP A 363 -23.22 1.60 1.15
CA ASP A 363 -23.04 2.44 2.34
C ASP A 363 -23.08 1.57 3.61
N ILE A 364 -22.15 1.80 4.53
CA ILE A 364 -22.04 1.07 5.79
C ILE A 364 -22.05 2.01 6.98
N ASN A 365 -22.17 1.46 8.18
CA ASN A 365 -22.30 2.26 9.39
C ASN A 365 -20.98 2.92 9.78
N ILE A 366 -21.05 4.21 10.08
CA ILE A 366 -20.04 4.94 10.83
C ILE A 366 -20.60 5.15 12.22
N SER A 367 -19.79 5.00 13.28
CA SER A 367 -20.29 5.14 14.65
C SER A 367 -20.91 6.53 14.84
N GLU A 368 -22.03 6.62 15.59
CA GLU A 368 -22.78 7.86 15.81
C GLU A 368 -21.91 9.03 16.32
N ASN A 369 -20.84 8.72 17.05
CA ASN A 369 -19.88 9.71 17.54
C ASN A 369 -18.86 10.18 16.46
N GLU A 370 -18.89 9.60 15.28
CA GLU A 370 -17.97 9.88 14.17
C GLU A 370 -18.69 10.45 12.93
N GLN A 371 -20.05 10.57 12.99
CA GLN A 371 -20.87 11.17 11.93
C GLN A 371 -20.63 12.69 11.90
N THR A 372 -19.73 13.11 11.04
CA THR A 372 -19.43 14.51 10.71
C THR A 372 -19.32 14.63 9.20
N GLU A 373 -19.18 15.85 8.67
CA GLU A 373 -19.05 16.16 7.22
C GLU A 373 -17.89 15.43 6.49
N GLY A 374 -17.30 14.39 7.11
CA GLY A 374 -16.13 13.66 6.65
C GLY A 374 -16.32 12.19 6.35
N ASP A 375 -17.55 11.67 6.21
CA ASP A 375 -17.83 10.23 6.01
C ASP A 375 -17.04 9.63 4.85
N LYS A 376 -16.86 10.37 3.76
CA LYS A 376 -16.03 9.99 2.62
C LYS A 376 -14.54 9.78 2.97
N PHE A 377 -14.02 10.50 3.95
CA PHE A 377 -12.64 10.31 4.44
C PHE A 377 -12.50 9.08 5.31
N ILE A 378 -13.60 8.47 5.74
CA ILE A 378 -13.64 7.30 6.63
C ILE A 378 -13.80 6.02 5.81
N MET A 379 -14.78 5.97 4.89
CA MET A 379 -15.14 4.77 4.14
C MET A 379 -15.03 4.88 2.61
N GLY A 380 -14.67 6.04 2.07
CA GLY A 380 -14.76 6.28 0.63
C GLY A 380 -16.20 6.20 0.15
N ASP A 381 -16.46 5.43 -0.90
CA ASP A 381 -17.81 5.21 -1.42
C ASP A 381 -18.56 4.03 -0.78
N GLY A 382 -18.00 3.44 0.29
CA GLY A 382 -18.63 2.36 1.05
C GLY A 382 -17.94 1.01 0.90
N ARG A 383 -18.59 -0.07 1.36
CA ARG A 383 -18.07 -1.43 1.26
C ARG A 383 -18.33 -2.03 -0.11
N VAL A 384 -17.30 -2.66 -0.69
CA VAL A 384 -17.44 -3.36 -1.97
C VAL A 384 -18.50 -4.45 -1.94
N ASP A 385 -19.14 -4.65 -3.08
CA ASP A 385 -20.13 -5.69 -3.32
C ASP A 385 -19.77 -6.44 -4.61
N ALA A 386 -19.34 -7.70 -4.47
CA ALA A 386 -18.80 -8.45 -5.59
C ALA A 386 -19.84 -8.77 -6.65
N LEU A 387 -21.05 -9.18 -6.24
CA LEU A 387 -22.10 -9.53 -7.20
C LEU A 387 -22.48 -8.32 -8.05
N THR A 388 -22.76 -7.18 -7.43
CA THR A 388 -23.15 -5.96 -8.15
C THR A 388 -22.04 -5.46 -9.04
N ALA A 389 -20.78 -5.47 -8.56
CA ALA A 389 -19.64 -5.00 -9.35
C ALA A 389 -19.39 -5.87 -10.60
N VAL A 390 -19.45 -7.20 -10.46
CA VAL A 390 -19.25 -8.12 -11.58
C VAL A 390 -20.42 -8.09 -12.58
N GLN A 391 -21.67 -7.99 -12.09
CA GLN A 391 -22.83 -7.77 -12.99
C GLN A 391 -22.69 -6.47 -13.78
N TYR A 392 -22.22 -5.42 -13.13
CA TYR A 392 -21.98 -4.14 -13.79
C TYR A 392 -20.88 -4.25 -14.85
N ALA A 393 -19.74 -4.89 -14.51
CA ALA A 393 -18.66 -5.16 -15.46
C ALA A 393 -19.14 -5.92 -16.69
N GLN A 394 -19.96 -6.97 -16.51
CA GLN A 394 -20.50 -7.79 -17.57
C GLN A 394 -21.51 -7.04 -18.46
N SER A 395 -22.16 -6.00 -17.96
CA SER A 395 -23.19 -5.25 -18.70
C SER A 395 -22.63 -4.41 -19.86
N GLY A 396 -21.32 -4.15 -19.90
CA GLY A 396 -20.68 -3.27 -20.87
C GLY A 396 -21.09 -1.79 -20.76
N GLN A 397 -21.77 -1.42 -19.67
CA GLN A 397 -22.18 -0.02 -19.43
C GLN A 397 -20.99 0.81 -19.00
N GLN A 398 -20.98 2.09 -19.41
CA GLN A 398 -20.02 3.07 -18.87
C GLN A 398 -20.28 3.29 -17.38
N PRO A 399 -19.23 3.40 -16.55
CA PRO A 399 -19.41 3.65 -15.11
C PRO A 399 -20.32 4.86 -14.90
N PRO A 400 -21.29 4.77 -13.96
CA PRO A 400 -22.15 5.89 -13.65
C PRO A 400 -21.30 7.09 -13.17
N PRO A 401 -21.77 8.32 -13.35
CA PRO A 401 -21.10 9.47 -12.80
C PRO A 401 -20.95 9.27 -11.30
N HIS A 402 -19.74 9.53 -10.78
CA HIS A 402 -19.39 9.42 -9.38
C HIS A 402 -20.49 10.07 -8.51
N LYS A 403 -20.89 9.41 -7.40
CA LYS A 403 -21.74 10.06 -6.37
C LYS A 403 -21.07 11.39 -6.02
N PRO A 404 -21.75 12.55 -6.15
CA PRO A 404 -21.10 13.84 -5.95
C PRO A 404 -20.44 13.87 -4.57
N SER A 405 -19.13 14.08 -4.54
CA SER A 405 -18.41 14.35 -3.30
C SER A 405 -18.96 15.65 -2.70
N LEU A 406 -19.24 15.64 -1.41
CA LEU A 406 -19.51 16.87 -0.69
C LEU A 406 -18.33 17.85 -0.92
N PRO A 407 -18.58 19.16 -1.08
CA PRO A 407 -17.51 20.11 -1.31
C PRO A 407 -16.47 20.01 -0.19
N VAL A 408 -15.22 19.78 -0.58
CA VAL A 408 -14.08 19.79 0.35
C VAL A 408 -14.06 21.17 1.02
N PRO A 409 -14.07 21.28 2.35
CA PRO A 409 -13.89 22.55 3.02
C PRO A 409 -12.58 23.17 2.55
N SER A 410 -12.63 24.41 2.08
CA SER A 410 -11.41 25.13 1.73
C SER A 410 -10.45 25.12 2.92
N PRO A 411 -9.15 24.89 2.72
CA PRO A 411 -8.17 24.96 3.80
C PRO A 411 -8.32 26.31 4.51
N PRO A 412 -8.25 26.36 5.85
CA PRO A 412 -8.37 27.60 6.58
C PRO A 412 -7.37 28.61 6.02
N SER A 413 -7.85 29.79 5.63
CA SER A 413 -6.99 30.88 5.19
C SER A 413 -5.90 31.10 6.22
N PRO A 414 -4.63 31.28 5.83
CA PRO A 414 -3.58 31.60 6.79
C PRO A 414 -3.99 32.84 7.56
N GLY A 415 -4.18 32.68 8.87
CA GLY A 415 -4.53 33.79 9.75
C GLY A 415 -3.48 34.90 9.64
N PRO A 416 -3.86 36.15 9.90
CA PRO A 416 -2.93 37.29 9.83
C PRO A 416 -1.75 36.99 10.77
N SER A 417 -0.53 37.10 10.22
CA SER A 417 0.71 36.96 10.97
C SER A 417 0.69 37.88 12.20
N PRO A 418 1.05 37.40 13.39
CA PRO A 418 1.12 38.26 14.55
C PRO A 418 2.15 39.38 14.32
N PRO A 419 1.91 40.64 14.78
CA PRO A 419 2.86 41.70 14.60
C PRO A 419 4.18 41.38 15.34
N ILE A 420 5.30 41.63 14.66
CA ILE A 420 6.65 41.49 15.20
C ILE A 420 6.82 42.52 16.30
N GLY A 421 6.57 42.15 17.54
CA GLY A 421 6.85 42.96 18.71
C GLY A 421 8.07 42.45 19.42
N CYS A 422 9.16 43.17 19.37
CA CYS A 422 10.35 42.94 20.19
C CYS A 422 9.99 42.98 21.68
N MET A 423 10.11 41.83 22.38
CA MET A 423 10.35 41.83 23.82
C MET A 423 11.30 40.71 24.19
N ALA A 424 12.52 41.09 24.50
CA ALA A 424 13.51 40.24 25.16
C ALA A 424 13.10 40.07 26.62
N ALA A 425 12.97 38.81 27.08
CA ALA A 425 12.93 38.48 28.50
C ALA A 425 13.86 37.29 28.76
N PRO A 426 14.64 37.30 29.83
CA PRO A 426 15.72 36.32 30.06
C PRO A 426 15.16 35.02 30.63
N PHE A 427 15.56 33.89 30.03
CA PHE A 427 15.32 32.56 30.57
C PHE A 427 16.18 32.31 31.81
N ARG A 428 15.57 32.09 32.95
CA ARG A 428 16.19 31.53 34.16
C ARG A 428 16.34 30.02 34.00
N PHE A 429 17.57 29.55 34.12
CA PHE A 429 17.88 28.13 34.26
C PHE A 429 17.39 27.63 35.63
N LEU A 430 16.52 26.63 35.63
CA LEU A 430 16.24 25.81 36.80
C LEU A 430 17.13 24.56 36.74
N LYS A 431 18.07 24.46 37.69
CA LYS A 431 18.80 23.24 37.99
C LYS A 431 17.85 22.24 38.60
N LEU A 432 17.80 21.01 38.05
CA LEU A 432 17.32 19.83 38.79
C LEU A 432 18.51 18.97 39.17
N ASP A 433 18.81 18.97 40.49
CA ASP A 433 19.73 18.04 41.14
C ASP A 433 18.97 16.75 41.53
N ARG A 434 19.61 15.62 41.26
CA ARG A 434 19.63 14.33 41.97
C ARG A 434 18.31 13.68 42.40
N PHE A 435 18.12 12.45 41.94
CA PHE A 435 17.86 11.31 42.81
C PHE A 435 18.55 10.04 42.29
N LEU A 436 19.31 9.41 43.19
CA LEU A 436 19.98 8.12 43.06
C LEU A 436 19.01 6.96 43.41
N PRO A 437 19.38 5.69 43.07
CA PRO A 437 18.51 4.53 43.11
C PRO A 437 18.48 3.82 44.45
N MET A 438 17.43 3.07 44.75
CA MET A 438 17.42 1.98 45.73
C MET A 438 16.53 0.83 45.24
N GLU A 439 17.17 -0.37 45.24
CA GLU A 439 16.73 -1.78 45.24
C GLU A 439 16.03 -2.31 44.01
#